data_e6d5bd75403cd3ee7c7496e9810d6b60
#
_entry.id   e6d5bd75403cd3ee7c7496e9810d6b60
#
_cell.length_a   1.000
_cell.length_b   1.000
_cell.length_c   1.000
_cell.angle_alpha   90.00
_cell.angle_beta   90.00
_cell.angle_gamma   90.00
#
_symmetry.space_group_name_H-M   'P 1'
#
loop_
_entity.id
_entity.type
_entity.pdbx_description
1 polymer ?
#
loop_
_entity_poly.entity_id
_entity_poly.type
_entity_poly.pdbx_seq_one_letter_code
_entity_poly.pdbx_strand_id
1 'polypeptide(L)'
;GEEKRYLVPLSKQILVQENDYVRAGMPLSDGAIAPADILAIQGPTKVQEYIVNEIQEVYRLQGVKINDKHFEIIVRQMMRKVEIVDPGDTRFLPEQLVDKWEFMQENDEIWDKKVVLDAGDSENLKAGQIVSVRKLRDENSVLKRQDKKLVEARDAVPATSNQVLQGITRAALKTSSFMSAASFQETTKVLSEAAIHGKVDTLEGL
;
A
#
# COMPACT_ATOMS: atom_id res chain seq x y z
N GLY A 1 13.03 -30.78 -12.00
CA GLY A 1 12.93 -29.34 -12.18
C GLY A 1 11.62 -29.00 -12.87
N GLU A 2 11.01 -27.90 -12.52
CA GLU A 2 9.81 -27.43 -13.23
C GLU A 2 10.21 -26.81 -14.55
N GLU A 3 9.58 -27.24 -15.64
CA GLU A 3 9.69 -26.63 -16.96
C GLU A 3 8.60 -25.56 -17.13
N LYS A 4 8.99 -24.34 -17.50
CA LYS A 4 8.05 -23.27 -17.90
C LYS A 4 8.29 -22.91 -19.35
N ARG A 5 7.24 -22.88 -20.16
CA ARG A 5 7.30 -22.54 -21.59
C ARG A 5 6.68 -21.18 -21.82
N TYR A 6 7.43 -20.29 -22.45
CA TYR A 6 6.97 -18.94 -22.83
C TYR A 6 6.94 -18.82 -24.34
N LEU A 7 5.82 -18.33 -24.88
CA LEU A 7 5.69 -18.05 -26.30
C LEU A 7 6.16 -16.62 -26.59
N VAL A 8 7.23 -16.49 -27.37
CA VAL A 8 7.76 -15.20 -27.79
C VAL A 8 7.37 -14.97 -29.24
N PRO A 9 6.72 -13.82 -29.60
CA PRO A 9 6.42 -13.48 -30.97
C PRO A 9 7.68 -13.36 -31.82
N LEU A 10 7.61 -13.73 -33.08
CA LEU A 10 8.74 -13.66 -34.04
C LEU A 10 9.27 -12.22 -34.26
N SER A 11 8.46 -11.21 -33.94
CA SER A 11 8.87 -9.80 -34.03
C SER A 11 9.78 -9.33 -32.91
N LYS A 12 9.99 -10.15 -31.86
CA LYS A 12 10.83 -9.82 -30.73
C LYS A 12 12.14 -10.59 -30.77
N GLN A 13 13.24 -9.90 -30.45
CA GLN A 13 14.56 -10.50 -30.35
C GLN A 13 14.69 -11.17 -28.96
N ILE A 14 15.21 -12.39 -28.93
CA ILE A 14 15.54 -13.10 -27.68
C ILE A 14 16.89 -12.59 -27.20
N LEU A 15 16.97 -12.18 -25.93
CA LEU A 15 18.17 -11.60 -25.31
C LEU A 15 19.02 -12.64 -24.57
N VAL A 16 18.51 -13.86 -24.39
CA VAL A 16 19.19 -14.93 -23.65
C VAL A 16 19.58 -16.07 -24.59
N GLN A 17 20.65 -16.77 -24.26
CA GLN A 17 21.16 -17.92 -24.99
C GLN A 17 20.87 -19.23 -24.22
N GLU A 18 21.07 -20.36 -24.91
CA GLU A 18 20.91 -21.67 -24.31
C GLU A 18 21.92 -21.85 -23.17
N ASN A 19 21.45 -22.36 -22.04
CA ASN A 19 22.20 -22.54 -20.78
C ASN A 19 22.56 -21.25 -20.01
N ASP A 20 22.04 -20.09 -20.41
CA ASP A 20 22.22 -18.86 -19.64
C ASP A 20 21.48 -18.97 -18.29
N TYR A 21 22.13 -18.48 -17.22
CA TYR A 21 21.49 -18.33 -15.93
C TYR A 21 20.68 -17.02 -15.87
N VAL A 22 19.38 -17.15 -15.69
CA VAL A 22 18.46 -16.00 -15.58
C VAL A 22 18.00 -15.81 -14.15
N ARG A 23 17.86 -14.55 -13.75
CA ARG A 23 17.33 -14.16 -12.45
C ARG A 23 15.89 -13.66 -12.59
N ALA A 24 15.12 -13.71 -11.48
CA ALA A 24 13.78 -13.15 -11.45
C ALA A 24 13.79 -11.67 -11.88
N GLY A 25 12.92 -11.31 -12.83
CA GLY A 25 12.82 -9.98 -13.40
C GLY A 25 13.83 -9.63 -14.50
N MET A 26 14.69 -10.57 -14.92
CA MET A 26 15.55 -10.36 -16.08
C MET A 26 14.74 -10.48 -17.38
N PRO A 27 14.83 -9.52 -18.31
CA PRO A 27 14.12 -9.59 -19.58
C PRO A 27 14.68 -10.73 -20.45
N LEU A 28 13.79 -11.60 -20.94
CA LEU A 28 14.16 -12.69 -21.83
C LEU A 28 14.05 -12.29 -23.31
N SER A 29 13.25 -11.27 -23.61
CA SER A 29 13.09 -10.73 -24.95
C SER A 29 13.12 -9.21 -24.93
N ASP A 30 13.43 -8.64 -26.09
CA ASP A 30 13.39 -7.20 -26.30
C ASP A 30 11.95 -6.67 -26.20
N GLY A 31 11.80 -5.44 -25.68
CA GLY A 31 10.53 -4.72 -25.57
C GLY A 31 10.36 -4.00 -24.25
N ALA A 32 9.37 -3.12 -24.18
CA ALA A 32 9.04 -2.39 -22.98
C ALA A 32 8.50 -3.33 -21.90
N ILE A 33 9.01 -3.19 -20.69
CA ILE A 33 8.57 -3.94 -19.51
C ILE A 33 7.47 -3.13 -18.81
N ALA A 34 6.38 -3.79 -18.42
CA ALA A 34 5.36 -3.12 -17.64
C ALA A 34 5.89 -2.79 -16.22
N PRO A 35 5.82 -1.52 -15.76
CA PRO A 35 6.30 -1.17 -14.42
C PRO A 35 5.61 -1.95 -13.29
N ALA A 36 4.36 -2.38 -13.51
CA ALA A 36 3.64 -3.23 -12.56
C ALA A 36 4.31 -4.59 -12.36
N ASP A 37 4.85 -5.19 -13.41
CA ASP A 37 5.56 -6.48 -13.33
C ASP A 37 6.90 -6.32 -12.59
N ILE A 38 7.61 -5.21 -12.83
CA ILE A 38 8.84 -4.89 -12.09
C ILE A 38 8.52 -4.73 -10.60
N LEU A 39 7.43 -4.05 -10.26
CA LEU A 39 6.99 -3.86 -8.88
C LEU A 39 6.70 -5.21 -8.20
N ALA A 40 5.99 -6.09 -8.88
CA ALA A 40 5.61 -7.39 -8.33
C ALA A 40 6.81 -8.34 -8.14
N ILE A 41 7.81 -8.29 -9.03
CA ILE A 41 8.93 -9.24 -9.06
C ILE A 41 10.16 -8.70 -8.34
N GLN A 42 10.54 -7.44 -8.58
CA GLN A 42 11.79 -6.85 -8.10
C GLN A 42 11.59 -5.84 -6.95
N GLY A 43 10.34 -5.45 -6.68
CA GLY A 43 9.98 -4.55 -5.60
C GLY A 43 10.04 -3.05 -5.95
N PRO A 44 9.71 -2.19 -4.96
CA PRO A 44 9.47 -0.77 -5.19
C PRO A 44 10.70 0.01 -5.65
N THR A 45 11.88 -0.29 -5.10
CA THR A 45 13.11 0.43 -5.43
C THR A 45 13.47 0.28 -6.90
N LYS A 46 13.35 -0.93 -7.43
CA LYS A 46 13.69 -1.20 -8.84
C LYS A 46 12.72 -0.54 -9.82
N VAL A 47 11.45 -0.48 -9.49
CA VAL A 47 10.48 0.22 -10.33
C VAL A 47 10.72 1.73 -10.35
N GLN A 48 11.15 2.30 -9.22
CA GLN A 48 11.50 3.72 -9.14
C GLN A 48 12.72 4.04 -10.02
N GLU A 49 13.80 3.26 -9.90
CA GLU A 49 14.98 3.36 -10.75
C GLU A 49 14.61 3.25 -12.24
N TYR A 50 13.81 2.26 -12.59
CA TYR A 50 13.36 2.03 -13.96
C TYR A 50 12.61 3.24 -14.52
N ILE A 51 11.60 3.74 -13.82
CA ILE A 51 10.79 4.87 -14.29
C ILE A 51 11.63 6.14 -14.46
N VAL A 52 12.51 6.44 -13.50
CA VAL A 52 13.38 7.62 -13.58
C VAL A 52 14.32 7.50 -14.78
N ASN A 53 14.91 6.34 -15.00
CA ASN A 53 15.84 6.11 -16.12
C ASN A 53 15.14 6.24 -17.48
N GLU A 54 13.96 5.64 -17.65
CA GLU A 54 13.16 5.73 -18.87
C GLU A 54 12.76 7.18 -19.20
N ILE A 55 12.31 7.93 -18.20
CA ILE A 55 11.97 9.34 -18.38
C ILE A 55 13.21 10.16 -18.75
N GLN A 56 14.33 9.96 -18.07
CA GLN A 56 15.57 10.67 -18.35
C GLN A 56 16.12 10.34 -19.75
N GLU A 57 15.97 9.12 -20.22
CA GLU A 57 16.37 8.74 -21.56
C GLU A 57 15.62 9.55 -22.63
N VAL A 58 14.29 9.67 -22.48
CA VAL A 58 13.47 10.50 -23.39
C VAL A 58 13.92 11.96 -23.40
N TYR A 59 14.21 12.55 -22.25
CA TYR A 59 14.66 13.94 -22.16
C TYR A 59 16.10 14.11 -22.73
N ARG A 60 16.98 13.16 -22.52
CA ARG A 60 18.35 13.16 -23.08
C ARG A 60 18.32 13.12 -24.61
N LEU A 61 17.44 12.31 -25.20
CA LEU A 61 17.25 12.26 -26.65
C LEU A 61 16.82 13.61 -27.24
N GLN A 62 16.12 14.43 -26.46
CA GLN A 62 15.70 15.78 -26.84
C GLN A 62 16.74 16.87 -26.45
N GLY A 63 17.89 16.49 -25.91
CA GLY A 63 18.93 17.43 -25.48
C GLY A 63 18.60 18.21 -24.20
N VAL A 64 17.58 17.83 -23.47
CA VAL A 64 17.15 18.48 -22.23
C VAL A 64 17.80 17.82 -21.03
N LYS A 65 18.42 18.63 -20.15
CA LYS A 65 19.03 18.17 -18.90
C LYS A 65 18.12 18.56 -17.73
N ILE A 66 17.58 17.56 -17.03
CA ILE A 66 16.78 17.72 -15.82
C ILE A 66 17.40 16.90 -14.71
N ASN A 67 17.39 17.43 -13.49
CA ASN A 67 17.89 16.69 -12.33
C ASN A 67 16.91 15.58 -11.95
N ASP A 68 17.43 14.38 -11.65
CA ASP A 68 16.65 13.20 -11.31
C ASP A 68 15.70 13.43 -10.12
N LYS A 69 16.04 14.29 -9.18
CA LYS A 69 15.24 14.61 -8.00
C LYS A 69 13.83 15.07 -8.34
N HIS A 70 13.64 15.75 -9.47
CA HIS A 70 12.30 16.20 -9.89
C HIS A 70 11.39 15.01 -10.25
N PHE A 71 11.96 13.98 -10.88
CA PHE A 71 11.24 12.76 -11.21
C PHE A 71 11.05 11.86 -9.99
N GLU A 72 12.07 11.74 -9.15
CA GLU A 72 12.03 10.95 -7.92
C GLU A 72 10.90 11.38 -6.99
N ILE A 73 10.68 12.69 -6.84
CA ILE A 73 9.56 13.24 -6.05
C ILE A 73 8.22 12.79 -6.62
N ILE A 74 8.04 12.89 -7.95
CA ILE A 74 6.80 12.49 -8.61
C ILE A 74 6.56 10.99 -8.47
N VAL A 75 7.57 10.17 -8.73
CA VAL A 75 7.48 8.71 -8.63
C VAL A 75 7.17 8.28 -7.20
N ARG A 76 7.76 8.96 -6.20
CA ARG A 76 7.42 8.72 -4.79
C ARG A 76 5.94 8.96 -4.52
N GLN A 77 5.34 10.01 -5.08
CA GLN A 77 3.90 10.29 -4.93
C GLN A 77 3.03 9.24 -5.65
N MET A 78 3.47 8.74 -6.80
CA MET A 78 2.80 7.66 -7.51
C MET A 78 2.76 6.34 -6.71
N MET A 79 3.69 6.16 -5.77
CA MET A 79 3.81 4.98 -4.92
C MET A 79 3.40 5.22 -3.45
N ARG A 80 2.68 6.29 -3.19
CA ARG A 80 2.27 6.68 -1.84
C ARG A 80 1.24 5.74 -1.23
N LYS A 81 0.40 5.10 -2.07
CA LYS A 81 -0.71 4.26 -1.62
C LYS A 81 -0.37 2.77 -1.66
N VAL A 82 -1.01 2.05 -0.76
CA VAL A 82 -0.99 0.59 -0.67
C VAL A 82 -2.42 0.06 -0.80
N GLU A 83 -2.56 -1.15 -1.32
CA GLU A 83 -3.82 -1.88 -1.41
C GLU A 83 -3.86 -2.93 -0.31
N ILE A 84 -4.94 -2.93 0.46
CA ILE A 84 -5.14 -3.88 1.55
C ILE A 84 -5.50 -5.24 0.97
N VAL A 85 -4.70 -6.26 1.28
CA VAL A 85 -4.96 -7.65 0.89
C VAL A 85 -5.83 -8.33 1.93
N ASP A 86 -5.39 -8.31 3.18
CA ASP A 86 -6.12 -8.83 4.33
C ASP A 86 -6.20 -7.73 5.39
N PRO A 87 -7.39 -7.29 5.76
CA PRO A 87 -7.57 -6.25 6.77
C PRO A 87 -7.24 -6.71 8.19
N GLY A 88 -7.17 -8.02 8.45
CA GLY A 88 -6.99 -8.53 9.80
C GLY A 88 -8.04 -7.98 10.77
N ASP A 89 -7.58 -7.48 11.93
CA ASP A 89 -8.45 -6.86 12.95
C ASP A 89 -8.43 -5.32 12.87
N THR A 90 -7.94 -4.74 11.77
CA THR A 90 -7.95 -3.30 11.54
C THR A 90 -9.31 -2.81 11.03
N ARG A 91 -9.50 -1.48 10.98
CA ARG A 91 -10.69 -0.85 10.41
C ARG A 91 -10.74 -0.84 8.88
N PHE A 92 -9.71 -1.33 8.20
CA PHE A 92 -9.64 -1.32 6.76
C PHE A 92 -10.59 -2.34 6.12
N LEU A 93 -10.93 -2.09 4.86
CA LEU A 93 -11.67 -3.03 4.03
C LEU A 93 -10.73 -3.74 3.05
N PRO A 94 -11.03 -4.98 2.65
CA PRO A 94 -10.28 -5.66 1.58
C PRO A 94 -10.29 -4.82 0.29
N GLU A 95 -9.20 -4.85 -0.46
CA GLU A 95 -9.00 -4.10 -1.72
C GLU A 95 -9.07 -2.57 -1.59
N GLN A 96 -9.10 -2.05 -0.36
CA GLN A 96 -9.07 -0.62 -0.11
C GLN A 96 -7.69 -0.03 -0.42
N LEU A 97 -7.67 1.11 -1.11
CA LEU A 97 -6.45 1.90 -1.33
C LEU A 97 -6.29 2.93 -0.20
N VAL A 98 -5.23 2.76 0.57
CA VAL A 98 -4.93 3.58 1.76
C VAL A 98 -3.55 4.22 1.61
N ASP A 99 -3.33 5.36 2.26
CA ASP A 99 -1.99 5.93 2.36
C ASP A 99 -1.08 5.01 3.18
N LYS A 100 0.13 4.80 2.69
CA LYS A 100 1.12 3.93 3.36
C LYS A 100 1.37 4.34 4.81
N TRP A 101 1.35 5.65 5.09
CA TRP A 101 1.54 6.15 6.45
C TRP A 101 0.35 5.78 7.36
N GLU A 102 -0.88 5.98 6.89
CA GLU A 102 -2.10 5.60 7.61
C GLU A 102 -2.14 4.09 7.89
N PHE A 103 -1.75 3.28 6.90
CA PHE A 103 -1.62 1.83 7.06
C PHE A 103 -0.63 1.44 8.16
N MET A 104 0.54 2.09 8.19
CA MET A 104 1.55 1.83 9.22
C MET A 104 1.06 2.24 10.60
N GLN A 105 0.45 3.42 10.70
CA GLN A 105 -0.09 3.92 11.96
C GLN A 105 -1.17 3.00 12.54
N GLU A 106 -2.10 2.54 11.73
CA GLU A 106 -3.18 1.64 12.17
C GLU A 106 -2.61 0.29 12.64
N ASN A 107 -1.63 -0.26 11.93
CA ASN A 107 -0.96 -1.49 12.34
C ASN A 107 -0.16 -1.31 13.64
N ASP A 108 0.50 -0.17 13.82
CA ASP A 108 1.22 0.15 15.07
C ASP A 108 0.23 0.30 16.25
N GLU A 109 -0.95 0.86 16.00
CA GLU A 109 -1.98 1.00 17.03
C GLU A 109 -2.51 -0.33 17.54
N ILE A 110 -2.57 -1.36 16.71
CA ILE A 110 -3.07 -2.67 17.11
C ILE A 110 -1.98 -3.67 17.50
N TRP A 111 -0.71 -3.33 17.28
CA TRP A 111 0.43 -4.24 17.46
C TRP A 111 0.46 -4.93 18.83
N ASP A 112 0.14 -4.24 19.90
CA ASP A 112 0.16 -4.77 21.29
C ASP A 112 -1.26 -4.91 21.85
N LYS A 113 -2.27 -5.09 21.01
CA LYS A 113 -3.65 -5.28 21.44
C LYS A 113 -4.09 -6.73 21.31
N LYS A 114 -5.11 -7.07 22.06
CA LYS A 114 -5.77 -8.38 22.05
C LYS A 114 -7.21 -8.22 21.61
N VAL A 115 -7.71 -9.20 20.87
CA VAL A 115 -9.12 -9.31 20.50
C VAL A 115 -9.79 -10.30 21.44
N VAL A 116 -10.85 -9.86 22.09
CA VAL A 116 -11.64 -10.70 23.00
C VAL A 116 -12.41 -11.73 22.20
N LEU A 117 -12.18 -13.02 22.45
CA LEU A 117 -12.91 -14.12 21.85
C LEU A 117 -14.17 -14.45 22.66
N ASP A 118 -14.01 -14.61 23.97
CA ASP A 118 -15.09 -14.85 24.92
C ASP A 118 -14.95 -13.86 26.08
N ALA A 119 -15.99 -13.10 26.32
CA ALA A 119 -16.02 -12.12 27.41
C ALA A 119 -16.14 -12.77 28.80
N GLY A 120 -16.44 -14.08 28.90
CA GLY A 120 -16.68 -14.74 30.16
C GLY A 120 -17.78 -14.04 30.96
N ASP A 121 -17.51 -13.78 32.26
CA ASP A 121 -18.41 -13.07 33.15
C ASP A 121 -18.04 -11.57 33.29
N SER A 122 -17.30 -11.00 32.34
CA SER A 122 -16.95 -9.57 32.36
C SER A 122 -18.13 -8.71 31.93
N GLU A 123 -18.42 -7.66 32.73
CA GLU A 123 -19.42 -6.64 32.40
C GLU A 123 -18.82 -5.50 31.54
N ASN A 124 -17.50 -5.37 31.52
CA ASN A 124 -16.77 -4.27 30.89
C ASN A 124 -16.26 -4.58 29.49
N LEU A 125 -16.15 -5.87 29.13
CA LEU A 125 -15.60 -6.31 27.85
C LEU A 125 -16.66 -7.09 27.06
N LYS A 126 -16.59 -6.97 25.73
CA LYS A 126 -17.49 -7.69 24.81
C LYS A 126 -16.68 -8.53 23.84
N ALA A 127 -17.25 -9.65 23.39
CA ALA A 127 -16.64 -10.45 22.32
C ALA A 127 -16.41 -9.59 21.05
N GLY A 128 -15.27 -9.78 20.40
CA GLY A 128 -14.84 -8.99 19.24
C GLY A 128 -14.23 -7.62 19.57
N GLN A 129 -14.17 -7.22 20.83
CA GLN A 129 -13.58 -5.94 21.22
C GLN A 129 -12.05 -6.02 21.23
N ILE A 130 -11.40 -4.99 20.68
CA ILE A 130 -9.94 -4.83 20.74
C ILE A 130 -9.55 -4.10 22.02
N VAL A 131 -8.68 -4.70 22.81
CA VAL A 131 -8.28 -4.19 24.11
C VAL A 131 -6.77 -4.25 24.29
N SER A 132 -6.20 -3.36 25.10
CA SER A 132 -4.78 -3.45 25.46
C SER A 132 -4.53 -4.63 26.42
N VAL A 133 -3.33 -5.20 26.33
CA VAL A 133 -2.88 -6.29 27.23
C VAL A 133 -3.05 -5.92 28.70
N ARG A 134 -2.79 -4.65 29.04
CA ARG A 134 -2.94 -4.16 30.42
C ARG A 134 -4.40 -4.22 30.87
N LYS A 135 -5.33 -3.68 30.06
CA LYS A 135 -6.76 -3.68 30.40
C LYS A 135 -7.31 -5.11 30.55
N LEU A 136 -6.91 -6.02 29.67
CA LEU A 136 -7.28 -7.44 29.76
C LEU A 136 -6.77 -8.09 31.05
N ARG A 137 -5.51 -7.81 31.41
CA ARG A 137 -4.90 -8.36 32.63
C ARG A 137 -5.58 -7.84 33.88
N ASP A 138 -5.87 -6.54 33.93
CA ASP A 138 -6.56 -5.91 35.06
C ASP A 138 -7.95 -6.49 35.24
N GLU A 139 -8.73 -6.63 34.16
CA GLU A 139 -10.06 -7.24 34.18
C GLU A 139 -10.01 -8.71 34.65
N ASN A 140 -9.13 -9.51 34.06
CA ASN A 140 -8.96 -10.91 34.47
C ASN A 140 -8.50 -11.04 35.93
N SER A 141 -7.74 -10.09 36.47
CA SER A 141 -7.37 -10.06 37.87
C SER A 141 -8.56 -9.81 38.79
N VAL A 142 -9.49 -8.94 38.37
CA VAL A 142 -10.75 -8.68 39.11
C VAL A 142 -11.64 -9.92 39.08
N LEU A 143 -11.87 -10.52 37.91
CA LEU A 143 -12.69 -11.71 37.73
C LEU A 143 -12.14 -12.90 38.54
N LYS A 144 -10.84 -13.09 38.55
CA LYS A 144 -10.17 -14.14 39.33
C LYS A 144 -10.40 -13.98 40.84
N ARG A 145 -10.44 -12.74 41.36
CA ARG A 145 -10.74 -12.48 42.78
C ARG A 145 -12.19 -12.75 43.15
N GLN A 146 -13.09 -12.72 42.16
CA GLN A 146 -14.53 -12.96 42.30
C GLN A 146 -14.94 -14.41 41.98
N ASP A 147 -13.96 -15.28 41.68
CA ASP A 147 -14.20 -16.66 41.25
C ASP A 147 -15.11 -16.76 40.00
N LYS A 148 -15.02 -15.77 39.10
CA LYS A 148 -15.77 -15.69 37.84
C LYS A 148 -14.97 -16.22 36.65
N LYS A 149 -15.67 -16.57 35.55
CA LYS A 149 -15.04 -16.98 34.30
C LYS A 149 -14.20 -15.88 33.72
N LEU A 150 -12.95 -16.21 33.37
CA LEU A 150 -11.99 -15.26 32.80
C LEU A 150 -12.32 -14.93 31.34
N VAL A 151 -11.86 -13.77 30.89
CA VAL A 151 -11.93 -13.35 29.50
C VAL A 151 -10.86 -14.07 28.69
N GLU A 152 -11.27 -14.72 27.60
CA GLU A 152 -10.37 -15.33 26.63
C GLU A 152 -10.13 -14.36 25.46
N ALA A 153 -8.86 -14.19 25.08
CA ALA A 153 -8.48 -13.29 24.02
C ALA A 153 -7.30 -13.86 23.21
N ARG A 154 -7.27 -13.50 21.91
CA ARG A 154 -6.13 -13.76 21.02
C ARG A 154 -5.36 -12.48 20.72
N ASP A 155 -4.18 -12.62 20.17
CA ASP A 155 -3.45 -11.46 19.63
C ASP A 155 -4.22 -10.85 18.45
N ALA A 156 -4.21 -9.53 18.36
CA ALA A 156 -4.75 -8.83 17.21
C ALA A 156 -3.86 -9.08 15.98
N VAL A 157 -4.49 -9.34 14.85
CA VAL A 157 -3.81 -9.60 13.59
C VAL A 157 -3.71 -8.29 12.80
N PRO A 158 -2.49 -7.81 12.46
CA PRO A 158 -2.31 -6.62 11.66
C PRO A 158 -2.78 -6.83 10.22
N ALA A 159 -3.14 -5.75 9.54
CA ALA A 159 -3.46 -5.78 8.13
C ALA A 159 -2.22 -6.06 7.28
N THR A 160 -2.43 -6.77 6.16
CA THR A 160 -1.41 -6.97 5.12
C THR A 160 -1.74 -6.16 3.88
N SER A 161 -0.72 -5.69 3.17
CA SER A 161 -0.92 -4.85 2.00
C SER A 161 0.10 -5.13 0.90
N ASN A 162 -0.30 -4.82 -0.34
CA ASN A 162 0.58 -4.78 -1.49
C ASN A 162 0.87 -3.33 -1.89
N GLN A 163 2.12 -3.05 -2.27
CA GLN A 163 2.50 -1.76 -2.81
C GLN A 163 1.86 -1.57 -4.18
N VAL A 164 1.23 -0.41 -4.42
CA VAL A 164 0.60 -0.06 -5.70
C VAL A 164 1.35 1.08 -6.36
N LEU A 165 1.52 0.98 -7.68
CA LEU A 165 1.99 2.06 -8.53
C LEU A 165 0.78 2.70 -9.22
N GLN A 166 0.49 3.95 -8.90
CA GLN A 166 -0.58 4.72 -9.54
C GLN A 166 -0.02 5.56 -10.70
N GLY A 167 -0.80 5.69 -11.77
CA GLY A 167 -0.48 6.69 -12.80
C GLY A 167 -0.50 8.10 -12.25
N ILE A 168 0.28 9.01 -12.84
CA ILE A 168 0.47 10.39 -12.36
C ILE A 168 -0.85 11.14 -12.15
N THR A 169 -1.79 11.04 -13.09
CA THR A 169 -3.10 11.69 -12.99
C THR A 169 -3.90 11.16 -11.80
N ARG A 170 -3.93 9.84 -11.63
CA ARG A 170 -4.66 9.22 -10.51
C ARG A 170 -4.02 9.57 -9.16
N ALA A 171 -2.70 9.61 -9.10
CA ALA A 171 -1.97 10.00 -7.89
C ALA A 171 -2.24 11.46 -7.51
N ALA A 172 -2.31 12.36 -8.49
CA ALA A 172 -2.58 13.78 -8.28
C ALA A 172 -4.03 14.09 -7.88
N LEU A 173 -5.02 13.37 -8.47
CA LEU A 173 -6.45 13.60 -8.20
C LEU A 173 -6.97 12.90 -6.93
N LYS A 174 -6.33 11.80 -6.51
CA LYS A 174 -6.73 11.03 -5.32
C LYS A 174 -5.87 11.33 -4.09
N THR A 175 -5.44 12.58 -3.94
CA THR A 175 -4.78 13.07 -2.73
C THR A 175 -5.79 13.32 -1.61
N SER A 176 -5.31 13.42 -0.37
CA SER A 176 -6.14 13.79 0.79
C SER A 176 -6.65 15.25 0.69
N SER A 177 -5.85 16.15 0.08
CA SER A 177 -6.21 17.55 -0.16
C SER A 177 -7.00 17.68 -1.47
N PHE A 178 -8.28 18.06 -1.39
CA PHE A 178 -9.09 18.34 -2.58
C PHE A 178 -8.68 19.64 -3.25
N MET A 179 -8.10 20.61 -2.53
CA MET A 179 -7.56 21.83 -3.11
C MET A 179 -6.37 21.54 -4.03
N SER A 180 -5.47 20.68 -3.61
CA SER A 180 -4.35 20.20 -4.44
C SER A 180 -4.84 19.48 -5.69
N ALA A 181 -5.81 18.58 -5.55
CA ALA A 181 -6.41 17.89 -6.69
C ALA A 181 -7.09 18.85 -7.67
N ALA A 182 -7.86 19.82 -7.17
CA ALA A 182 -8.54 20.83 -7.98
C ALA A 182 -7.59 21.76 -8.73
N SER A 183 -6.40 22.03 -8.17
CA SER A 183 -5.38 22.85 -8.84
C SER A 183 -4.71 22.15 -10.01
N PHE A 184 -4.73 20.82 -10.03
CA PHE A 184 -4.10 20.02 -11.09
C PHE A 184 -4.99 19.85 -12.31
N GLN A 185 -6.16 19.23 -12.16
CA GLN A 185 -7.12 18.95 -13.25
C GLN A 185 -8.54 18.78 -12.69
N GLU A 186 -9.54 18.81 -13.58
CA GLU A 186 -10.96 18.54 -13.26
C GLU A 186 -11.49 19.42 -12.10
N THR A 187 -11.09 20.70 -12.06
CA THR A 187 -11.38 21.64 -10.96
C THR A 187 -12.85 21.64 -10.54
N THR A 188 -13.77 21.79 -11.49
CA THR A 188 -15.21 21.85 -11.21
C THR A 188 -15.75 20.56 -10.61
N LYS A 189 -15.32 19.41 -11.13
CA LYS A 189 -15.74 18.09 -10.64
C LYS A 189 -15.24 17.86 -9.21
N VAL A 190 -13.95 18.10 -8.97
CA VAL A 190 -13.33 17.92 -7.66
C VAL A 190 -13.98 18.81 -6.61
N LEU A 191 -14.21 20.09 -6.92
CA LEU A 191 -14.87 21.03 -6.01
C LEU A 191 -16.33 20.65 -5.74
N SER A 192 -17.06 20.21 -6.78
CA SER A 192 -18.45 19.75 -6.61
C SER A 192 -18.54 18.52 -5.72
N GLU A 193 -17.68 17.54 -5.92
CA GLU A 193 -17.62 16.34 -5.07
C GLU A 193 -17.23 16.68 -3.63
N ALA A 194 -16.26 17.58 -3.45
CA ALA A 194 -15.86 18.03 -2.12
C ALA A 194 -17.00 18.77 -1.40
N ALA A 195 -17.76 19.61 -2.12
CA ALA A 195 -18.90 20.32 -1.57
C ALA A 195 -20.05 19.36 -1.18
N ILE A 196 -20.37 18.38 -2.03
CA ILE A 196 -21.40 17.38 -1.77
C ILE A 196 -21.07 16.56 -0.51
N HIS A 197 -19.81 16.19 -0.34
CA HIS A 197 -19.35 15.41 0.81
C HIS A 197 -18.98 16.25 2.04
N GLY A 198 -19.11 17.59 1.97
CA GLY A 198 -18.75 18.48 3.07
C GLY A 198 -17.29 18.34 3.51
N LYS A 199 -16.37 18.07 2.58
CA LYS A 199 -14.94 17.89 2.90
C LYS A 199 -14.32 19.20 3.40
N VAL A 200 -13.46 19.08 4.40
CA VAL A 200 -12.61 20.15 4.88
C VAL A 200 -11.18 19.84 4.51
N ASP A 201 -10.47 20.80 3.92
CA ASP A 201 -9.05 20.67 3.59
C ASP A 201 -8.23 21.33 4.69
N THR A 202 -7.36 20.57 5.32
CA THR A 202 -6.47 21.06 6.38
C THR A 202 -5.30 21.86 5.84
N LEU A 203 -5.12 21.90 4.52
CA LEU A 203 -3.98 22.51 3.82
C LEU A 203 -2.63 21.90 4.23
N GLU A 204 -2.64 20.66 4.68
CA GLU A 204 -1.46 19.90 5.03
C GLU A 204 -1.12 18.90 3.92
N GLY A 205 0.15 18.86 3.56
CA GLY A 205 0.65 17.99 2.53
C GLY A 205 0.49 18.51 1.10
N LEU A 206 0.71 17.63 0.15
CA LEU A 206 0.63 17.91 -1.30
C LEU A 206 -0.78 17.81 -1.82
#